data_369f559b029de0006a25c3e05e29b2af
#
_entry.id   369f559b029de0006a25c3e05e29b2af
#
_cell.length_a   1.000
_cell.length_b   1.000
_cell.length_c   1.000
_cell.angle_alpha   90.00
_cell.angle_beta   90.00
_cell.angle_gamma   90.00
#
_symmetry.space_group_name_H-M   'P 1'
#
loop_
_entity.id
_entity.type
_entity.pdbx_description
1 polymer ?
#
loop_
_entity_poly.entity_id
_entity_poly.type
_entity_poly.pdbx_seq_one_letter_code
_entity_poly.pdbx_strand_id
1 'polypeptide(L)'
;MKNPLFLILLLCGFTFTSFSQDNSKDLWPDGTEISPWFHDYSKVKLEDLGKPYLLTDYGVKNDSSILQTEQIQSVIDQAAETGGVVIVPKGTFLSGALFFKPNTHLHVTEDAVLKGSDDIADYPLIPSRMEGQNLDYYAALVNAYGVDGFTISGGGTINGNGLKFWEAFWQRRKEDPNCTNLEVSRPRLVFIWKSNDVQVQDVKLINAGFWSSHYYQCRNVKLLDLRITSPHEPVKAPSTDAIDLDVVSNVLIKGCYLAVNDDAIALKGGKGPWADEDPSNGENTNILIEDSEFGFCHSALTHGSESIHNKNVIMRNIKVKDAVRLLWLKMRPDTPQHYEYITVENIQGQARSFIYVKPWTQFFDLKGKTEIPLSYSDHITMRNIELECEVFFDVAITEHDRLADFKFENLTITTKNPAFDTSMVDGFQVKNVVVNGKNLE
;
A
#
# COMPACT_ATOMS: atom_id res chain seq x y z
N MET A 1 -56.56 46.45 12.71
CA MET A 1 -56.51 45.76 11.43
C MET A 1 -55.21 44.98 11.49
N LYS A 2 -55.22 43.61 11.70
CA LYS A 2 -54.09 42.74 11.86
C LYS A 2 -53.91 41.98 10.55
N ASN A 3 -52.70 42.10 9.93
CA ASN A 3 -52.36 41.29 8.77
C ASN A 3 -51.72 39.99 9.25
N PRO A 4 -52.11 38.80 8.75
CA PRO A 4 -51.41 37.57 9.00
C PRO A 4 -50.31 37.34 7.96
N LEU A 5 -49.11 37.09 8.47
CA LEU A 5 -47.91 36.67 7.71
C LEU A 5 -48.08 35.21 7.28
N PHE A 6 -48.12 34.95 6.00
CA PHE A 6 -48.11 33.59 5.44
C PHE A 6 -46.67 33.10 5.36
N LEU A 7 -46.35 32.06 6.15
CA LEU A 7 -45.09 31.35 6.11
C LEU A 7 -45.22 30.22 5.08
N ILE A 8 -44.54 30.35 3.94
CA ILE A 8 -44.44 29.28 2.93
C ILE A 8 -43.29 28.37 3.32
N LEU A 9 -43.62 27.15 3.80
CA LEU A 9 -42.65 26.07 3.98
C LEU A 9 -42.34 25.44 2.61
N LEU A 10 -41.13 25.67 2.11
CA LEU A 10 -40.61 24.96 0.95
C LEU A 10 -40.15 23.56 1.41
N LEU A 11 -40.95 22.52 1.17
CA LEU A 11 -40.52 21.13 1.28
C LEU A 11 -39.60 20.79 0.09
N CYS A 12 -38.28 20.78 0.31
CA CYS A 12 -37.36 20.13 -0.62
C CYS A 12 -37.53 18.63 -0.48
N GLY A 13 -38.27 18.01 -1.38
CA GLY A 13 -38.34 16.57 -1.50
C GLY A 13 -37.00 16.01 -2.01
N PHE A 14 -36.23 15.39 -1.11
CA PHE A 14 -35.14 14.54 -1.52
C PHE A 14 -35.73 13.25 -2.11
N THR A 15 -35.69 13.14 -3.42
CA THR A 15 -35.95 11.86 -4.09
C THR A 15 -34.72 10.97 -3.89
N PHE A 16 -34.82 10.01 -2.97
CA PHE A 16 -33.93 8.88 -2.94
C PHE A 16 -34.19 8.05 -4.20
N THR A 17 -33.35 8.18 -5.19
CA THR A 17 -33.24 7.17 -6.23
C THR A 17 -32.68 5.91 -5.60
N SER A 18 -33.56 4.95 -5.32
CA SER A 18 -33.14 3.58 -5.03
C SER A 18 -32.41 3.06 -6.26
N PHE A 19 -31.09 2.91 -6.17
CA PHE A 19 -30.34 2.12 -7.11
C PHE A 19 -30.88 0.69 -7.01
N SER A 20 -31.45 0.19 -8.09
CA SER A 20 -31.76 -1.24 -8.21
C SER A 20 -30.43 -1.97 -8.01
N GLN A 21 -30.41 -2.92 -7.08
CA GLN A 21 -29.32 -3.89 -6.99
C GLN A 21 -29.30 -4.62 -8.34
N ASP A 22 -28.37 -4.21 -9.19
CA ASP A 22 -28.05 -4.95 -10.40
C ASP A 22 -27.42 -6.26 -9.91
N ASN A 23 -28.07 -7.39 -10.17
CA ASN A 23 -27.56 -8.73 -9.85
C ASN A 23 -26.43 -9.15 -10.81
N SER A 24 -25.69 -8.20 -11.40
CA SER A 24 -24.47 -8.49 -12.12
C SER A 24 -23.43 -9.00 -11.13
N LYS A 25 -22.87 -10.18 -11.40
CA LYS A 25 -21.76 -10.71 -10.62
C LYS A 25 -20.62 -9.72 -10.64
N ASP A 26 -20.03 -9.45 -9.48
CA ASP A 26 -18.79 -8.67 -9.40
C ASP A 26 -17.64 -9.55 -9.93
N LEU A 27 -16.92 -9.06 -10.94
CA LEU A 27 -15.93 -9.84 -11.67
C LEU A 27 -14.56 -9.17 -11.62
N TRP A 28 -13.53 -9.99 -11.53
CA TRP A 28 -12.17 -9.57 -11.79
C TRP A 28 -12.00 -9.09 -13.25
N PRO A 29 -10.99 -8.28 -13.55
CA PRO A 29 -10.77 -7.78 -14.90
C PRO A 29 -10.56 -8.90 -15.95
N ASP A 30 -10.13 -10.10 -15.57
CA ASP A 30 -10.00 -11.27 -16.44
C ASP A 30 -11.33 -12.01 -16.68
N GLY A 31 -12.43 -11.52 -16.07
CA GLY A 31 -13.78 -12.09 -16.20
C GLY A 31 -14.12 -13.21 -15.20
N THR A 32 -13.20 -13.57 -14.31
CA THR A 32 -13.48 -14.52 -13.23
C THR A 32 -14.27 -13.88 -12.09
N GLU A 33 -15.04 -14.66 -11.34
CA GLU A 33 -15.91 -14.17 -10.27
C GLU A 33 -15.10 -13.75 -9.03
N ILE A 34 -15.40 -12.57 -8.47
CA ILE A 34 -14.84 -12.14 -7.19
C ILE A 34 -15.46 -12.97 -6.07
N SER A 35 -14.61 -13.63 -5.29
CA SER A 35 -15.04 -14.49 -4.19
C SER A 35 -15.82 -13.69 -3.13
N PRO A 36 -16.86 -14.28 -2.49
CA PRO A 36 -17.56 -13.66 -1.36
C PRO A 36 -16.66 -13.22 -0.21
N TRP A 37 -15.46 -13.77 -0.08
CA TRP A 37 -14.46 -13.37 0.91
C TRP A 37 -14.09 -11.89 0.80
N PHE A 38 -14.07 -11.33 -0.41
CA PHE A 38 -13.76 -9.91 -0.64
C PHE A 38 -14.91 -8.97 -0.24
N HIS A 39 -16.10 -9.49 -0.01
CA HIS A 39 -17.28 -8.73 0.45
C HIS A 39 -17.54 -8.88 1.94
N ASP A 40 -16.72 -9.66 2.65
CA ASP A 40 -16.74 -9.76 4.09
C ASP A 40 -15.79 -8.73 4.71
N TYR A 41 -16.35 -7.65 5.23
CA TYR A 41 -15.65 -6.54 5.90
C TYR A 41 -15.68 -6.66 7.42
N SER A 42 -15.98 -7.83 7.92
CA SER A 42 -16.10 -8.08 9.35
C SER A 42 -14.77 -7.82 10.06
N LYS A 43 -14.82 -7.02 11.09
CA LYS A 43 -13.67 -6.78 11.96
C LYS A 43 -13.57 -7.86 13.02
N VAL A 44 -12.36 -8.34 13.24
CA VAL A 44 -12.08 -9.27 14.32
C VAL A 44 -12.26 -8.54 15.65
N LYS A 45 -13.06 -9.10 16.55
CA LYS A 45 -13.29 -8.52 17.87
C LYS A 45 -12.20 -8.93 18.85
N LEU A 46 -11.92 -8.08 19.83
CA LEU A 46 -10.90 -8.36 20.84
C LEU A 46 -11.16 -9.69 21.58
N GLU A 47 -12.42 -9.98 21.89
CA GLU A 47 -12.81 -11.20 22.55
C GLU A 47 -12.54 -12.49 21.75
N ASP A 48 -12.41 -12.39 20.43
CA ASP A 48 -12.15 -13.52 19.54
C ASP A 48 -10.63 -13.81 19.39
N LEU A 49 -9.76 -12.93 19.91
CA LEU A 49 -8.30 -13.02 19.83
C LEU A 49 -7.65 -13.83 20.97
N GLY A 50 -8.45 -14.56 21.74
CA GLY A 50 -7.98 -15.40 22.82
C GLY A 50 -7.71 -14.66 24.14
N LYS A 51 -6.83 -15.22 24.97
CA LYS A 51 -6.54 -14.65 26.30
C LYS A 51 -5.85 -13.28 26.18
N PRO A 52 -6.29 -12.26 26.92
CA PRO A 52 -5.63 -10.96 26.95
C PRO A 52 -4.35 -10.98 27.80
N TYR A 53 -3.29 -10.35 27.27
CA TYR A 53 -2.01 -10.13 27.94
C TYR A 53 -1.73 -8.63 27.96
N LEU A 54 -2.18 -7.94 29.00
CA LEU A 54 -2.02 -6.48 29.12
C LEU A 54 -0.57 -6.18 29.53
N LEU A 55 0.16 -5.40 28.76
CA LEU A 55 1.59 -5.15 28.99
C LEU A 55 1.92 -4.70 30.42
N THR A 56 1.08 -3.83 31.00
CA THR A 56 1.28 -3.31 32.36
C THR A 56 1.15 -4.37 33.46
N ASP A 57 0.35 -5.42 33.24
CA ASP A 57 0.18 -6.52 34.21
C ASP A 57 1.45 -7.38 34.30
N TYR A 58 2.33 -7.28 33.31
CA TYR A 58 3.62 -7.99 33.22
C TYR A 58 4.80 -7.06 33.52
N GLY A 59 4.55 -5.89 34.10
CA GLY A 59 5.58 -4.97 34.56
C GLY A 59 6.17 -4.06 33.49
N VAL A 60 5.65 -4.07 32.24
CA VAL A 60 6.02 -3.10 31.21
C VAL A 60 5.48 -1.73 31.61
N LYS A 61 6.34 -0.73 31.59
CA LYS A 61 6.01 0.62 32.09
C LYS A 61 5.48 1.51 30.97
N ASN A 62 4.48 2.33 31.30
CA ASN A 62 4.07 3.45 30.45
C ASN A 62 5.11 4.58 30.55
N ASP A 63 6.23 4.40 29.84
CA ASP A 63 7.34 5.33 29.83
C ASP A 63 8.05 5.29 28.48
N SER A 64 7.94 6.37 27.73
CA SER A 64 8.52 6.50 26.37
C SER A 64 10.04 6.73 26.35
N SER A 65 10.68 6.86 27.51
CA SER A 65 12.14 7.04 27.65
C SER A 65 12.89 5.76 27.99
N ILE A 66 12.17 4.68 28.32
CA ILE A 66 12.75 3.38 28.69
C ILE A 66 12.55 2.39 27.55
N LEU A 67 13.63 1.91 26.98
CA LEU A 67 13.58 0.80 26.02
C LEU A 67 13.19 -0.49 26.74
N GLN A 68 12.10 -1.13 26.32
CA GLN A 68 11.49 -2.28 27.00
C GLN A 68 11.26 -3.47 26.02
N THR A 69 12.11 -3.61 25.02
CA THR A 69 11.99 -4.63 23.99
C THR A 69 11.92 -6.04 24.58
N GLU A 70 12.84 -6.40 25.46
CA GLU A 70 12.91 -7.73 26.06
C GLU A 70 11.67 -8.03 26.92
N GLN A 71 11.19 -7.03 27.71
CA GLN A 71 10.02 -7.19 28.53
C GLN A 71 8.75 -7.39 27.68
N ILE A 72 8.57 -6.59 26.62
CA ILE A 72 7.43 -6.73 25.73
C ILE A 72 7.52 -8.05 24.97
N GLN A 73 8.71 -8.44 24.48
CA GLN A 73 8.91 -9.74 23.85
C GLN A 73 8.57 -10.91 24.77
N SER A 74 8.94 -10.82 26.05
CA SER A 74 8.60 -11.84 27.04
C SER A 74 7.08 -12.00 27.20
N VAL A 75 6.29 -10.92 27.09
CA VAL A 75 4.81 -11.00 27.11
C VAL A 75 4.28 -11.67 25.85
N ILE A 76 4.85 -11.36 24.68
CA ILE A 76 4.51 -12.03 23.40
C ILE A 76 4.82 -13.53 23.52
N ASP A 77 5.96 -13.90 24.09
CA ASP A 77 6.39 -15.28 24.25
C ASP A 77 5.45 -16.06 25.18
N GLN A 78 5.02 -15.46 26.29
CA GLN A 78 4.02 -16.05 27.17
C GLN A 78 2.64 -16.18 26.50
N ALA A 79 2.24 -15.18 25.70
CA ALA A 79 0.99 -15.25 24.95
C ALA A 79 1.02 -16.41 23.93
N ALA A 80 2.17 -16.70 23.33
CA ALA A 80 2.33 -17.79 22.37
C ALA A 80 2.14 -19.20 22.99
N GLU A 81 2.43 -19.37 24.27
CA GLU A 81 2.29 -20.66 24.96
C GLU A 81 0.84 -21.14 25.05
N THR A 82 -0.12 -20.23 25.17
CA THR A 82 -1.53 -20.56 25.36
C THR A 82 -2.45 -20.03 24.25
N GLY A 83 -1.91 -19.26 23.36
CA GLY A 83 -2.66 -18.44 22.41
C GLY A 83 -3.24 -17.18 23.06
N GLY A 84 -3.16 -16.04 22.40
CA GLY A 84 -3.79 -14.84 22.93
C GLY A 84 -3.35 -13.53 22.28
N VAL A 85 -3.86 -12.44 22.82
CA VAL A 85 -3.64 -11.10 22.32
C VAL A 85 -2.81 -10.27 23.27
N VAL A 86 -1.69 -9.74 22.78
CA VAL A 86 -0.88 -8.77 23.53
C VAL A 86 -1.52 -7.39 23.39
N ILE A 87 -1.88 -6.80 24.52
CA ILE A 87 -2.58 -5.51 24.59
C ILE A 87 -1.62 -4.43 25.03
N VAL A 88 -1.43 -3.44 24.15
CA VAL A 88 -0.77 -2.17 24.49
C VAL A 88 -1.83 -1.22 25.05
N PRO A 89 -1.84 -0.97 26.37
CA PRO A 89 -2.85 -0.10 26.98
C PRO A 89 -2.53 1.38 26.74
N LYS A 90 -3.44 2.26 27.10
CA LYS A 90 -3.26 3.71 27.03
C LYS A 90 -1.89 4.15 27.58
N GLY A 91 -1.16 4.90 26.78
CA GLY A 91 0.18 5.40 27.09
C GLY A 91 1.16 5.20 25.96
N THR A 92 2.47 5.40 26.23
CA THR A 92 3.51 5.23 25.22
C THR A 92 4.56 4.25 25.71
N PHE A 93 4.79 3.20 24.90
CA PHE A 93 5.70 2.10 25.20
C PHE A 93 6.79 2.05 24.12
N LEU A 94 8.05 2.25 24.54
CA LEU A 94 9.21 2.27 23.65
C LEU A 94 9.79 0.87 23.49
N SER A 95 9.99 0.44 22.23
CA SER A 95 10.53 -0.86 21.90
C SER A 95 11.41 -0.83 20.64
N GLY A 96 12.37 -1.72 20.55
CA GLY A 96 12.99 -2.18 19.33
C GLY A 96 12.11 -3.24 18.65
N ALA A 97 12.74 -4.11 17.84
CA ALA A 97 12.03 -5.14 17.08
C ALA A 97 11.29 -6.15 17.97
N LEU A 98 10.01 -6.39 17.66
CA LEU A 98 9.16 -7.38 18.29
C LEU A 98 8.79 -8.48 17.30
N PHE A 99 8.80 -9.74 17.75
CA PHE A 99 8.55 -10.93 16.95
C PHE A 99 7.33 -11.67 17.48
N PHE A 100 6.23 -11.58 16.73
CA PHE A 100 5.00 -12.34 17.02
C PHE A 100 5.15 -13.79 16.56
N LYS A 101 4.51 -14.68 17.30
CA LYS A 101 4.57 -16.13 17.12
C LYS A 101 3.20 -16.71 16.77
N PRO A 102 3.10 -17.94 16.27
CA PRO A 102 1.80 -18.58 16.02
C PRO A 102 0.84 -18.44 17.20
N ASN A 103 -0.43 -18.21 16.91
CA ASN A 103 -1.52 -17.99 17.86
C ASN A 103 -1.39 -16.72 18.73
N THR A 104 -0.57 -15.75 18.32
CA THR A 104 -0.51 -14.44 18.99
C THR A 104 -1.06 -13.34 18.11
N HIS A 105 -1.60 -12.28 18.74
CA HIS A 105 -2.17 -11.11 18.10
C HIS A 105 -1.70 -9.84 18.81
N LEU A 106 -1.80 -8.69 18.14
CA LEU A 106 -1.48 -7.37 18.69
C LEU A 106 -2.74 -6.51 18.74
N HIS A 107 -3.04 -5.98 19.91
CA HIS A 107 -4.09 -4.98 20.08
C HIS A 107 -3.53 -3.71 20.69
N VAL A 108 -3.57 -2.59 19.95
CA VAL A 108 -3.12 -1.27 20.42
C VAL A 108 -4.36 -0.46 20.73
N THR A 109 -4.66 -0.27 22.02
CA THR A 109 -5.89 0.42 22.43
C THR A 109 -5.91 1.87 21.94
N GLU A 110 -7.09 2.47 21.86
CA GLU A 110 -7.22 3.91 21.60
C GLU A 110 -6.38 4.70 22.63
N ASP A 111 -5.73 5.77 22.21
CA ASP A 111 -4.76 6.53 23.03
C ASP A 111 -3.47 5.77 23.43
N ALA A 112 -3.24 4.57 22.94
CA ALA A 112 -1.98 3.86 23.10
C ALA A 112 -1.01 4.14 21.94
N VAL A 113 0.28 4.17 22.25
CA VAL A 113 1.36 4.27 21.27
C VAL A 113 2.40 3.18 21.54
N LEU A 114 2.55 2.26 20.59
CA LEU A 114 3.75 1.43 20.48
C LEU A 114 4.78 2.21 19.67
N LYS A 115 5.82 2.70 20.34
CA LYS A 115 6.84 3.58 19.77
C LYS A 115 8.11 2.81 19.48
N GLY A 116 8.62 2.88 18.25
CA GLY A 116 9.91 2.30 17.86
C GLY A 116 11.09 3.08 18.43
N SER A 117 12.17 2.35 18.70
CA SER A 117 13.47 2.96 18.97
C SER A 117 13.97 3.72 17.74
N ASP A 118 14.69 4.79 17.96
CA ASP A 118 15.39 5.55 16.92
C ASP A 118 16.88 5.18 16.81
N ASP A 119 17.28 4.08 17.44
CA ASP A 119 18.59 3.45 17.31
C ASP A 119 18.48 2.14 16.50
N ILE A 120 19.23 2.05 15.41
CA ILE A 120 19.21 0.85 14.56
C ILE A 120 19.76 -0.40 15.27
N ALA A 121 20.58 -0.23 16.33
CA ALA A 121 21.09 -1.33 17.12
C ALA A 121 20.00 -2.13 17.85
N ASP A 122 18.80 -1.53 18.03
CA ASP A 122 17.65 -2.20 18.64
C ASP A 122 16.83 -3.04 17.63
N TYR A 123 17.31 -3.14 16.39
CA TYR A 123 16.71 -3.92 15.31
C TYR A 123 17.73 -4.92 14.76
N PRO A 124 17.64 -6.21 15.13
CA PRO A 124 18.58 -7.21 14.64
C PRO A 124 18.50 -7.42 13.14
N LEU A 125 19.63 -7.77 12.53
CA LEU A 125 19.66 -8.30 11.16
C LEU A 125 19.05 -9.69 11.15
N ILE A 126 18.12 -9.89 10.23
CA ILE A 126 17.44 -11.17 10.01
C ILE A 126 17.39 -11.51 8.52
N PRO A 127 17.32 -12.79 8.14
CA PRO A 127 16.92 -13.15 6.78
C PRO A 127 15.61 -12.43 6.45
N SER A 128 15.59 -11.70 5.34
CA SER A 128 14.52 -10.75 5.05
C SER A 128 14.27 -10.61 3.55
N ARG A 129 13.41 -9.69 3.19
CA ARG A 129 13.05 -9.34 1.82
C ARG A 129 13.04 -7.82 1.68
N MET A 130 13.82 -7.27 0.75
CA MET A 130 13.85 -5.85 0.44
C MET A 130 14.04 -5.64 -1.06
N GLU A 131 13.34 -4.67 -1.63
CA GLU A 131 13.45 -4.29 -3.04
C GLU A 131 13.47 -5.49 -4.00
N GLY A 132 12.54 -6.44 -3.79
CA GLY A 132 12.39 -7.63 -4.64
C GLY A 132 13.50 -8.67 -4.52
N GLN A 133 14.33 -8.63 -3.47
CA GLN A 133 15.45 -9.54 -3.25
C GLN A 133 15.48 -10.06 -1.81
N ASN A 134 15.87 -11.34 -1.64
CA ASN A 134 16.15 -11.91 -0.34
C ASN A 134 17.55 -11.54 0.09
N LEU A 135 17.69 -10.98 1.29
CA LEU A 135 18.95 -10.57 1.89
C LEU A 135 18.79 -10.45 3.40
N ASP A 136 19.90 -10.39 4.13
CA ASP A 136 19.84 -10.00 5.53
C ASP A 136 19.56 -8.51 5.65
N TYR A 137 18.51 -8.17 6.38
CA TYR A 137 18.10 -6.78 6.60
C TYR A 137 17.56 -6.60 8.02
N TYR A 138 17.52 -5.35 8.47
CA TYR A 138 17.01 -5.01 9.79
C TYR A 138 15.54 -5.39 9.95
N ALA A 139 15.23 -6.00 11.09
CA ALA A 139 13.86 -6.33 11.46
C ALA A 139 12.97 -5.08 11.48
N ALA A 140 11.68 -5.25 11.29
CA ALA A 140 10.69 -4.20 11.52
C ALA A 140 10.43 -3.98 13.01
N LEU A 141 9.69 -2.94 13.38
CA LEU A 141 9.20 -2.82 14.76
C LEU A 141 8.26 -3.98 15.12
N VAL A 142 7.34 -4.34 14.21
CA VAL A 142 6.44 -5.47 14.36
C VAL A 142 6.71 -6.50 13.27
N ASN A 143 7.09 -7.70 13.68
CA ASN A 143 7.40 -8.80 12.78
C ASN A 143 6.52 -10.01 13.06
N ALA A 144 5.97 -10.64 12.01
CA ALA A 144 5.28 -11.93 12.07
C ALA A 144 5.77 -12.82 10.93
N TYR A 145 6.31 -13.99 11.25
CA TYR A 145 6.81 -14.95 10.27
C TYR A 145 6.12 -16.30 10.48
N GLY A 146 5.37 -16.75 9.45
CA GLY A 146 4.61 -17.99 9.52
C GLY A 146 3.52 -17.97 10.60
N VAL A 147 2.86 -16.82 10.78
CA VAL A 147 1.81 -16.61 11.79
C VAL A 147 0.47 -16.50 11.08
N ASP A 148 -0.15 -17.62 10.80
CA ASP A 148 -1.49 -17.67 10.21
C ASP A 148 -2.54 -17.10 11.17
N GLY A 149 -3.52 -16.38 10.63
CA GLY A 149 -4.57 -15.71 11.40
C GLY A 149 -4.09 -14.46 12.16
N PHE A 150 -2.85 -13.98 11.92
CA PHE A 150 -2.32 -12.85 12.67
C PHE A 150 -3.17 -11.60 12.53
N THR A 151 -3.55 -11.02 13.66
CA THR A 151 -4.38 -9.81 13.70
C THR A 151 -3.65 -8.68 14.42
N ILE A 152 -3.62 -7.50 13.79
CA ILE A 152 -3.29 -6.22 14.43
C ILE A 152 -4.57 -5.40 14.48
N SER A 153 -4.96 -4.94 15.67
CA SER A 153 -6.24 -4.26 15.87
C SER A 153 -6.15 -3.14 16.93
N GLY A 154 -7.25 -2.45 17.13
CA GLY A 154 -7.39 -1.42 18.14
C GLY A 154 -7.53 -0.02 17.59
N GLY A 155 -7.61 1.05 18.13
CA GLY A 155 -7.68 2.43 17.60
C GLY A 155 -6.37 3.19 17.80
N GLY A 156 -5.33 2.52 18.30
CA GLY A 156 -4.08 3.13 18.72
C GLY A 156 -3.07 3.33 17.60
N THR A 157 -1.85 3.65 17.99
CA THR A 157 -0.79 4.08 17.07
C THR A 157 0.43 3.17 17.18
N ILE A 158 0.94 2.72 16.05
CA ILE A 158 2.27 2.14 15.89
C ILE A 158 3.12 3.21 15.22
N ASN A 159 4.12 3.73 15.94
CA ASN A 159 4.94 4.88 15.54
C ASN A 159 6.38 4.44 15.35
N GLY A 160 6.89 4.52 14.13
CA GLY A 160 8.25 4.12 13.80
C GLY A 160 9.35 5.05 14.30
N ASN A 161 8.99 6.26 14.80
CA ASN A 161 9.95 7.23 15.32
C ASN A 161 11.11 7.56 14.37
N GLY A 162 10.79 7.66 13.06
CA GLY A 162 11.73 7.59 11.93
C GLY A 162 12.68 8.78 11.76
N LEU A 163 12.52 9.89 12.49
CA LEU A 163 13.21 11.16 12.21
C LEU A 163 14.74 11.02 12.07
N LYS A 164 15.42 10.36 13.00
CA LYS A 164 16.89 10.17 12.95
C LYS A 164 17.31 9.36 11.71
N PHE A 165 16.50 8.36 11.33
CA PHE A 165 16.76 7.56 10.13
C PHE A 165 16.61 8.38 8.85
N TRP A 166 15.64 9.31 8.82
CA TRP A 166 15.45 10.21 7.67
C TRP A 166 16.56 11.23 7.55
N GLU A 167 16.99 11.83 8.67
CA GLU A 167 18.13 12.75 8.72
C GLU A 167 19.41 12.08 8.22
N ALA A 168 19.69 10.87 8.70
CA ALA A 168 20.84 10.07 8.26
C ALA A 168 20.78 9.75 6.73
N PHE A 169 19.59 9.40 6.22
CA PHE A 169 19.39 9.16 4.79
C PHE A 169 19.68 10.42 3.95
N TRP A 170 19.10 11.56 4.33
CA TRP A 170 19.31 12.79 3.58
C TRP A 170 20.74 13.31 3.70
N GLN A 171 21.41 13.08 4.83
CA GLN A 171 22.84 13.38 4.97
C GLN A 171 23.66 12.51 4.00
N ARG A 172 23.41 11.20 3.95
CA ARG A 172 24.09 10.29 3.01
C ARG A 172 23.82 10.64 1.55
N ARG A 173 22.56 11.00 1.21
CA ARG A 173 22.18 11.42 -0.13
C ARG A 173 22.84 12.74 -0.56
N LYS A 174 23.12 13.60 0.40
CA LYS A 174 23.85 14.88 0.17
C LYS A 174 25.34 14.63 -0.08
N GLU A 175 25.93 13.65 0.59
CA GLU A 175 27.33 13.23 0.39
C GLU A 175 27.51 12.49 -0.94
N ASP A 176 26.56 11.62 -1.28
CA ASP A 176 26.54 10.88 -2.54
C ASP A 176 25.10 10.84 -3.12
N PRO A 177 24.81 11.69 -4.12
CA PRO A 177 23.49 11.69 -4.77
C PRO A 177 23.08 10.37 -5.40
N ASN A 178 24.02 9.46 -5.67
CA ASN A 178 23.79 8.15 -6.27
C ASN A 178 23.69 7.02 -5.24
N CYS A 179 23.79 7.33 -3.94
CA CYS A 179 23.68 6.31 -2.91
C CYS A 179 22.37 5.53 -3.02
N THR A 180 22.40 4.24 -2.76
CA THR A 180 21.21 3.38 -2.78
C THR A 180 20.32 3.61 -1.55
N ASN A 181 19.08 3.15 -1.60
CA ASN A 181 18.18 3.27 -0.46
C ASN A 181 18.65 2.42 0.74
N LEU A 182 19.39 1.33 0.48
CA LEU A 182 19.83 0.37 1.48
C LEU A 182 21.17 0.72 2.15
N GLU A 183 21.90 1.71 1.64
CA GLU A 183 23.16 2.18 2.26
C GLU A 183 22.94 2.83 3.63
N VAL A 184 21.73 3.30 3.92
CA VAL A 184 21.36 3.79 5.25
C VAL A 184 20.37 2.83 5.88
N SER A 185 20.80 2.24 6.99
CA SER A 185 20.01 1.29 7.76
C SER A 185 18.75 1.94 8.35
N ARG A 186 17.59 1.47 7.96
CA ARG A 186 16.29 2.03 8.38
C ARG A 186 15.28 0.89 8.59
N PRO A 187 14.65 0.74 9.76
CA PRO A 187 13.69 -0.32 9.99
C PRO A 187 12.36 -0.02 9.28
N ARG A 188 11.70 -1.05 8.77
CA ARG A 188 10.27 -0.99 8.42
C ARG A 188 9.43 -0.90 9.68
N LEU A 189 8.16 -0.51 9.54
CA LEU A 189 7.28 -0.45 10.70
C LEU A 189 6.60 -1.79 10.99
N VAL A 190 5.99 -2.41 9.97
CA VAL A 190 5.35 -3.73 10.04
C VAL A 190 5.88 -4.62 8.94
N PHE A 191 6.30 -5.84 9.27
CA PHE A 191 6.70 -6.86 8.30
C PHE A 191 6.04 -8.20 8.63
N ILE A 192 5.20 -8.67 7.71
CA ILE A 192 4.52 -9.95 7.82
C ILE A 192 4.93 -10.84 6.66
N TRP A 193 5.46 -12.02 6.97
CA TRP A 193 6.03 -12.92 6.00
C TRP A 193 5.51 -14.34 6.14
N LYS A 194 5.14 -14.98 5.01
CA LYS A 194 4.64 -16.37 4.95
C LYS A 194 3.48 -16.64 5.90
N SER A 195 2.53 -15.73 5.97
CA SER A 195 1.38 -15.81 6.86
C SER A 195 0.08 -15.74 6.06
N ASN A 196 -0.89 -16.59 6.40
CA ASN A 196 -2.19 -16.62 5.76
C ASN A 196 -3.26 -16.06 6.70
N ASP A 197 -4.38 -15.58 6.11
CA ASP A 197 -5.54 -15.07 6.85
C ASP A 197 -5.18 -13.91 7.81
N VAL A 198 -4.35 -12.98 7.32
CA VAL A 198 -3.87 -11.82 8.07
C VAL A 198 -4.92 -10.72 8.05
N GLN A 199 -5.18 -10.10 9.21
CA GLN A 199 -6.03 -8.91 9.27
C GLN A 199 -5.37 -7.79 10.07
N VAL A 200 -5.25 -6.61 9.46
CA VAL A 200 -4.81 -5.37 10.12
C VAL A 200 -5.95 -4.37 10.03
N GLN A 201 -6.40 -3.87 11.17
CA GLN A 201 -7.60 -3.05 11.22
C GLN A 201 -7.51 -1.92 12.25
N ASP A 202 -8.12 -0.76 11.90
CA ASP A 202 -8.34 0.42 12.74
C ASP A 202 -7.08 1.14 13.24
N VAL A 203 -5.91 0.58 13.10
CA VAL A 203 -4.66 1.14 13.65
C VAL A 203 -4.09 2.28 12.80
N LYS A 204 -3.32 3.14 13.47
CA LYS A 204 -2.54 4.20 12.84
C LYS A 204 -1.09 3.75 12.74
N LEU A 205 -0.55 3.69 11.52
CA LEU A 205 0.86 3.43 11.24
C LEU A 205 1.51 4.74 10.84
N ILE A 206 2.44 5.25 11.65
CA ILE A 206 3.02 6.58 11.42
C ILE A 206 4.53 6.57 11.55
N ASN A 207 5.17 7.51 10.85
CA ASN A 207 6.59 7.82 11.00
C ASN A 207 7.52 6.60 10.84
N ALA A 208 7.23 5.71 9.91
CA ALA A 208 8.11 4.59 9.58
C ALA A 208 9.51 5.08 9.20
N GLY A 209 10.56 4.36 9.60
CA GLY A 209 11.93 4.67 9.18
C GLY A 209 12.16 4.38 7.70
N PHE A 210 11.47 3.36 7.17
CA PHE A 210 11.43 2.91 5.78
C PHE A 210 9.98 2.55 5.42
N TRP A 211 9.68 1.50 4.66
CA TRP A 211 8.32 1.07 4.32
C TRP A 211 7.42 0.92 5.55
N SER A 212 6.18 1.38 5.47
CA SER A 212 5.27 1.37 6.62
C SER A 212 4.70 -0.01 6.88
N SER A 213 4.25 -0.72 5.85
CA SER A 213 3.78 -2.10 6.01
C SER A 213 4.13 -2.96 4.79
N HIS A 214 4.72 -4.12 5.04
CA HIS A 214 5.19 -5.02 4.02
C HIS A 214 4.66 -6.44 4.25
N TYR A 215 3.99 -6.99 3.25
CA TYR A 215 3.41 -8.32 3.26
C TYR A 215 4.11 -9.16 2.20
N TYR A 216 4.89 -10.17 2.62
CA TYR A 216 5.64 -11.00 1.70
C TYR A 216 5.22 -12.46 1.78
N GLN A 217 4.90 -13.07 0.62
CA GLN A 217 4.39 -14.44 0.53
C GLN A 217 3.19 -14.69 1.47
N CYS A 218 2.25 -13.74 1.50
CA CYS A 218 1.03 -13.80 2.29
C CYS A 218 -0.20 -14.09 1.43
N ARG A 219 -1.20 -14.72 2.02
CA ARG A 219 -2.47 -15.03 1.36
C ARG A 219 -3.65 -14.64 2.26
N ASN A 220 -4.74 -14.18 1.63
CA ASN A 220 -5.95 -13.74 2.33
C ASN A 220 -5.64 -12.63 3.34
N VAL A 221 -5.22 -11.47 2.83
CA VAL A 221 -4.85 -10.31 3.66
C VAL A 221 -5.96 -9.26 3.62
N LYS A 222 -6.48 -8.87 4.78
CA LYS A 222 -7.44 -7.78 4.93
C LYS A 222 -6.80 -6.60 5.65
N LEU A 223 -6.82 -5.42 5.02
CA LEU A 223 -6.33 -4.14 5.55
C LEU A 223 -7.51 -3.18 5.62
N LEU A 224 -8.09 -3.01 6.81
CA LEU A 224 -9.38 -2.35 7.01
C LEU A 224 -9.25 -1.09 7.87
N ASP A 225 -9.72 0.04 7.35
CA ASP A 225 -9.80 1.32 8.06
C ASP A 225 -8.46 1.78 8.67
N LEU A 226 -7.36 1.54 7.96
CA LEU A 226 -6.03 1.96 8.39
C LEU A 226 -5.79 3.44 8.12
N ARG A 227 -5.01 4.06 8.99
CA ARG A 227 -4.46 5.38 8.74
C ARG A 227 -2.93 5.30 8.67
N ILE A 228 -2.35 5.41 7.47
CA ILE A 228 -0.90 5.33 7.26
C ILE A 228 -0.38 6.67 6.80
N THR A 229 0.55 7.27 7.57
CA THR A 229 1.06 8.61 7.26
C THR A 229 2.53 8.76 7.55
N SER A 230 3.21 9.57 6.72
CA SER A 230 4.56 10.05 6.98
C SER A 230 4.67 11.56 6.70
N PRO A 231 5.46 12.33 7.48
CA PRO A 231 5.50 13.78 7.39
C PRO A 231 6.40 14.27 6.25
N HIS A 232 6.07 15.46 5.72
CA HIS A 232 6.95 16.23 4.85
C HIS A 232 7.89 17.16 5.61
N GLU A 233 7.43 17.64 6.76
CA GLU A 233 8.11 18.61 7.60
C GLU A 233 8.26 18.06 9.04
N PRO A 234 9.32 18.40 9.78
CA PRO A 234 10.45 19.25 9.37
C PRO A 234 11.46 18.54 8.45
N VAL A 235 11.42 17.22 8.37
CA VAL A 235 12.24 16.40 7.48
C VAL A 235 11.34 15.48 6.67
N LYS A 236 11.43 15.52 5.34
CA LYS A 236 10.69 14.61 4.47
C LYS A 236 11.12 13.17 4.76
N ALA A 237 10.16 12.33 5.11
CA ALA A 237 10.38 10.90 5.35
C ALA A 237 10.62 10.16 4.01
N PRO A 238 11.83 9.63 3.72
CA PRO A 238 12.13 9.01 2.44
C PRO A 238 11.73 7.53 2.41
N SER A 239 11.28 7.04 1.25
CA SER A 239 10.95 5.64 1.02
C SER A 239 9.95 5.09 2.04
N THR A 240 8.91 5.87 2.33
CA THR A 240 7.87 5.48 3.30
C THR A 240 6.60 5.05 2.60
N ASP A 241 6.73 4.05 1.71
CA ASP A 241 5.60 3.40 1.06
C ASP A 241 4.58 2.96 2.12
N ALA A 242 3.27 3.16 1.88
CA ALA A 242 2.29 2.82 2.91
C ALA A 242 2.05 1.31 2.97
N ILE A 243 1.82 0.68 1.82
CA ILE A 243 1.51 -0.76 1.72
C ILE A 243 2.34 -1.36 0.58
N ASP A 244 3.25 -2.26 0.91
CA ASP A 244 4.00 -3.06 -0.03
C ASP A 244 3.47 -4.50 -0.05
N LEU A 245 3.00 -4.93 -1.21
CA LEU A 245 2.50 -6.27 -1.46
C LEU A 245 3.53 -7.01 -2.31
N ASP A 246 4.10 -8.09 -1.79
CA ASP A 246 5.22 -8.82 -2.40
C ASP A 246 4.92 -10.32 -2.44
N VAL A 247 4.58 -10.83 -3.61
CA VAL A 247 4.16 -12.24 -3.82
C VAL A 247 2.93 -12.59 -2.96
N VAL A 248 1.84 -11.89 -3.18
CA VAL A 248 0.61 -12.06 -2.38
C VAL A 248 -0.57 -12.50 -3.23
N SER A 249 -1.54 -13.12 -2.59
CA SER A 249 -2.81 -13.46 -3.24
C SER A 249 -4.02 -13.23 -2.33
N ASN A 250 -5.12 -12.75 -2.93
CA ASN A 250 -6.36 -12.39 -2.24
C ASN A 250 -6.10 -11.31 -1.18
N VAL A 251 -6.03 -10.05 -1.62
CA VAL A 251 -5.82 -8.89 -0.74
C VAL A 251 -7.00 -7.94 -0.85
N LEU A 252 -7.59 -7.58 0.28
CA LEU A 252 -8.60 -6.54 0.40
C LEU A 252 -8.05 -5.35 1.18
N ILE A 253 -8.03 -4.18 0.56
CA ILE A 253 -7.68 -2.89 1.19
C ILE A 253 -8.91 -2.00 1.13
N LYS A 254 -9.50 -1.66 2.29
CA LYS A 254 -10.75 -0.93 2.34
C LYS A 254 -10.80 0.10 3.46
N GLY A 255 -11.39 1.26 3.17
CA GLY A 255 -11.63 2.31 4.17
C GLY A 255 -10.35 3.02 4.65
N CYS A 256 -9.24 2.86 3.94
CA CYS A 256 -7.95 3.37 4.38
C CYS A 256 -7.72 4.84 4.02
N TYR A 257 -6.97 5.53 4.89
CA TYR A 257 -6.39 6.83 4.59
C TYR A 257 -4.87 6.70 4.47
N LEU A 258 -4.32 6.94 3.28
CA LEU A 258 -2.90 6.81 2.98
C LEU A 258 -2.31 8.16 2.57
N ALA A 259 -1.32 8.67 3.30
CA ALA A 259 -0.64 9.93 2.98
C ALA A 259 0.84 9.82 3.35
N VAL A 260 1.67 9.50 2.37
CA VAL A 260 3.08 9.11 2.57
C VAL A 260 4.00 9.76 1.55
N ASN A 261 5.31 9.74 1.81
CA ASN A 261 6.28 10.38 0.92
C ASN A 261 6.89 9.44 -0.13
N ASP A 262 6.27 8.28 -0.34
CA ASP A 262 6.53 7.38 -1.45
C ASP A 262 5.21 6.79 -1.96
N ASP A 263 5.18 5.56 -2.47
CA ASP A 263 3.99 4.98 -3.06
C ASP A 263 2.91 4.66 -1.99
N ALA A 264 1.64 4.95 -2.28
CA ALA A 264 0.55 4.57 -1.36
C ALA A 264 0.37 3.05 -1.35
N ILE A 265 0.31 2.43 -2.54
CA ILE A 265 0.26 0.97 -2.67
C ILE A 265 1.25 0.57 -3.76
N ALA A 266 2.20 -0.31 -3.41
CA ALA A 266 3.20 -0.81 -4.33
C ALA A 266 3.17 -2.34 -4.38
N LEU A 267 3.13 -2.89 -5.61
CA LEU A 267 3.16 -4.32 -5.86
C LEU A 267 4.59 -4.72 -6.25
N LYS A 268 5.19 -5.56 -5.42
CA LYS A 268 6.55 -6.11 -5.59
C LYS A 268 6.46 -7.56 -6.07
N GLY A 269 7.56 -8.31 -6.17
CA GLY A 269 7.51 -9.72 -6.57
C GLY A 269 8.82 -10.27 -7.08
N GLY A 270 9.82 -9.42 -7.34
CA GLY A 270 11.14 -9.85 -7.81
C GLY A 270 11.87 -8.81 -8.62
N LYS A 271 13.20 -8.88 -8.65
CA LYS A 271 14.09 -7.95 -9.35
C LYS A 271 15.27 -8.67 -9.98
N GLY A 272 15.61 -8.20 -11.16
CA GLY A 272 16.79 -8.62 -11.91
C GLY A 272 16.48 -9.57 -13.05
N PRO A 273 17.47 -9.86 -13.90
CA PRO A 273 17.25 -10.55 -15.18
C PRO A 273 16.87 -12.04 -15.06
N TRP A 274 17.04 -12.62 -13.87
CA TRP A 274 16.71 -14.00 -13.53
C TRP A 274 15.58 -14.08 -12.50
N ALA A 275 14.82 -12.99 -12.35
CA ALA A 275 13.82 -12.89 -11.28
C ALA A 275 12.66 -13.88 -11.44
N ASP A 276 12.33 -14.25 -12.66
CA ASP A 276 11.30 -15.26 -13.01
C ASP A 276 11.75 -16.70 -12.79
N GLU A 277 13.06 -16.94 -12.59
CA GLU A 277 13.62 -18.25 -12.30
C GLU A 277 13.84 -18.47 -10.78
N ASP A 278 13.78 -17.43 -9.96
CA ASP A 278 13.95 -17.52 -8.50
C ASP A 278 12.61 -17.91 -7.83
N PRO A 279 12.51 -19.07 -7.17
CA PRO A 279 11.27 -19.53 -6.53
C PRO A 279 10.83 -18.69 -5.33
N SER A 280 11.66 -17.77 -4.84
CA SER A 280 11.27 -16.81 -3.82
C SER A 280 10.49 -15.63 -4.39
N ASN A 281 10.55 -15.42 -5.70
CA ASN A 281 9.79 -14.42 -6.44
C ASN A 281 8.45 -15.01 -6.91
N GLY A 282 7.53 -14.14 -7.32
CA GLY A 282 6.24 -14.61 -7.79
C GLY A 282 5.28 -13.48 -8.13
N GLU A 283 4.03 -13.87 -8.31
CA GLU A 283 2.95 -13.00 -8.70
C GLU A 283 2.21 -12.37 -7.53
N ASN A 284 1.58 -11.23 -7.80
CA ASN A 284 0.54 -10.65 -6.95
C ASN A 284 -0.79 -10.81 -7.68
N THR A 285 -1.77 -11.46 -7.04
CA THR A 285 -3.04 -11.77 -7.69
C THR A 285 -4.26 -11.48 -6.82
N ASN A 286 -5.35 -11.07 -7.48
CA ASN A 286 -6.63 -10.82 -6.83
C ASN A 286 -6.52 -9.78 -5.72
N ILE A 287 -6.28 -8.53 -6.11
CA ILE A 287 -6.12 -7.39 -5.19
C ILE A 287 -7.27 -6.42 -5.40
N LEU A 288 -8.08 -6.21 -4.37
CA LEU A 288 -9.17 -5.26 -4.35
C LEU A 288 -8.86 -4.11 -3.41
N ILE A 289 -8.80 -2.89 -3.94
CA ILE A 289 -8.56 -1.65 -3.22
C ILE A 289 -9.80 -0.78 -3.40
N GLU A 290 -10.50 -0.48 -2.31
CA GLU A 290 -11.75 0.24 -2.45
C GLU A 290 -12.07 1.19 -1.28
N ASP A 291 -12.98 2.15 -1.55
CA ASP A 291 -13.60 3.04 -0.56
C ASP A 291 -12.55 3.76 0.32
N SER A 292 -11.45 4.22 -0.26
CA SER A 292 -10.30 4.78 0.46
C SER A 292 -9.99 6.21 0.01
N GLU A 293 -9.18 6.92 0.81
CA GLU A 293 -8.74 8.28 0.52
C GLU A 293 -7.22 8.35 0.54
N PHE A 294 -6.63 8.87 -0.53
CA PHE A 294 -5.18 9.06 -0.64
C PHE A 294 -4.86 10.55 -0.57
N GLY A 295 -4.05 10.92 0.42
CA GLY A 295 -3.42 12.24 0.54
C GLY A 295 -2.24 12.35 -0.41
N PHE A 296 -1.16 13.04 0.03
CA PHE A 296 0.06 13.08 -0.77
C PHE A 296 0.68 11.67 -0.86
N CYS A 297 1.06 11.27 -2.09
CA CYS A 297 1.86 10.07 -2.37
C CYS A 297 2.59 10.21 -3.73
N HIS A 298 3.67 9.45 -3.91
CA HIS A 298 4.36 9.41 -5.20
C HIS A 298 3.52 8.68 -6.26
N SER A 299 2.77 7.68 -5.86
CA SER A 299 1.76 7.06 -6.71
C SER A 299 0.63 6.50 -5.87
N ALA A 300 -0.60 6.60 -6.37
CA ALA A 300 -1.74 5.97 -5.71
C ALA A 300 -1.66 4.44 -5.85
N LEU A 301 -1.36 3.95 -7.06
CA LEU A 301 -1.12 2.53 -7.33
C LEU A 301 0.11 2.37 -8.20
N THR A 302 1.08 1.61 -7.71
CA THR A 302 2.34 1.31 -8.41
C THR A 302 2.48 -0.19 -8.65
N HIS A 303 2.71 -0.56 -9.91
CA HIS A 303 3.16 -1.89 -10.29
C HIS A 303 4.68 -1.84 -10.46
N GLY A 304 5.39 -2.54 -9.56
CA GLY A 304 6.86 -2.51 -9.55
C GLY A 304 7.48 -1.48 -8.60
N SER A 305 8.74 -1.07 -8.85
CA SER A 305 9.62 -1.52 -9.94
C SER A 305 10.08 -2.97 -9.80
N GLU A 306 10.21 -3.49 -8.59
CA GLU A 306 10.68 -4.83 -8.26
C GLU A 306 9.52 -5.83 -8.28
N SER A 307 8.89 -6.02 -9.43
CA SER A 307 7.76 -6.95 -9.61
C SER A 307 7.89 -7.69 -10.92
N ILE A 308 7.63 -8.98 -10.90
CA ILE A 308 7.66 -9.81 -12.12
C ILE A 308 6.26 -10.03 -12.71
N HIS A 309 5.23 -10.18 -11.88
CA HIS A 309 3.88 -10.42 -12.36
C HIS A 309 2.81 -9.86 -11.42
N ASN A 310 1.85 -9.11 -11.98
CA ASN A 310 0.67 -8.63 -11.26
C ASN A 310 -0.57 -8.89 -12.11
N LYS A 311 -1.58 -9.52 -11.52
CA LYS A 311 -2.81 -9.90 -12.22
C LYS A 311 -4.06 -9.70 -11.36
N ASN A 312 -5.16 -9.28 -11.98
CA ASN A 312 -6.45 -9.06 -11.32
C ASN A 312 -6.35 -8.04 -10.18
N VAL A 313 -6.08 -6.80 -10.54
CA VAL A 313 -6.01 -5.68 -9.60
C VAL A 313 -7.13 -4.70 -9.89
N ILE A 314 -7.94 -4.40 -8.88
CA ILE A 314 -9.00 -3.39 -8.96
C ILE A 314 -8.71 -2.31 -7.91
N MET A 315 -8.64 -1.05 -8.34
CA MET A 315 -8.66 0.12 -7.46
C MET A 315 -9.92 0.93 -7.78
N ARG A 316 -10.87 1.01 -6.84
CA ARG A 316 -12.17 1.64 -7.07
C ARG A 316 -12.67 2.49 -5.90
N ASN A 317 -13.50 3.49 -6.23
CA ASN A 317 -14.13 4.39 -5.26
C ASN A 317 -13.08 5.13 -4.40
N ILE A 318 -12.06 5.70 -5.03
CA ILE A 318 -10.96 6.36 -4.34
C ILE A 318 -11.05 7.88 -4.54
N LYS A 319 -10.82 8.61 -3.44
CA LYS A 319 -10.54 10.05 -3.48
C LYS A 319 -9.04 10.28 -3.42
N VAL A 320 -8.49 10.93 -4.44
CA VAL A 320 -7.07 11.27 -4.51
C VAL A 320 -6.90 12.76 -4.31
N LYS A 321 -6.26 13.19 -3.22
CA LYS A 321 -6.09 14.61 -2.93
C LYS A 321 -4.86 15.23 -3.58
N ASP A 322 -3.74 14.50 -3.59
CA ASP A 322 -2.46 14.99 -4.14
C ASP A 322 -1.52 13.82 -4.42
N ALA A 323 -1.69 13.13 -5.54
CA ALA A 323 -0.74 12.12 -5.98
C ALA A 323 0.21 12.69 -7.04
N VAL A 324 1.47 12.23 -7.04
CA VAL A 324 2.33 12.51 -8.19
C VAL A 324 1.88 11.69 -9.40
N ARG A 325 1.39 10.47 -9.19
CA ARG A 325 0.82 9.62 -10.26
C ARG A 325 -0.44 8.90 -9.75
N LEU A 326 -1.46 8.81 -10.59
CA LEU A 326 -2.62 7.98 -10.24
C LEU A 326 -2.31 6.50 -10.46
N LEU A 327 -1.83 6.12 -11.64
CA LEU A 327 -1.36 4.78 -11.97
C LEU A 327 0.06 4.84 -12.48
N TRP A 328 0.93 4.02 -11.91
CA TRP A 328 2.32 3.91 -12.31
C TRP A 328 2.69 2.46 -12.66
N LEU A 329 3.04 2.23 -13.92
CA LEU A 329 3.61 0.97 -14.38
C LEU A 329 5.13 1.16 -14.49
N LYS A 330 5.87 0.76 -13.46
CA LYS A 330 7.33 0.87 -13.37
C LYS A 330 7.98 -0.29 -14.11
N MET A 331 8.14 -0.16 -15.42
CA MET A 331 8.76 -1.19 -16.24
C MET A 331 10.29 -1.06 -16.21
N ARG A 332 10.96 -2.14 -15.76
CA ARG A 332 12.42 -2.21 -15.62
C ARG A 332 13.04 -2.94 -16.80
N PRO A 333 14.05 -2.38 -17.46
CA PRO A 333 14.73 -3.09 -18.56
C PRO A 333 15.65 -4.23 -18.10
N ASP A 334 15.87 -4.42 -16.80
CA ASP A 334 16.67 -5.52 -16.24
C ASP A 334 15.84 -6.61 -15.58
N THR A 335 14.52 -6.60 -15.70
CA THR A 335 13.64 -7.53 -15.02
C THR A 335 12.52 -7.97 -15.97
N PRO A 336 12.27 -9.27 -16.18
CA PRO A 336 11.11 -9.72 -16.93
C PRO A 336 9.84 -9.37 -16.13
N GLN A 337 8.90 -8.64 -16.75
CA GLN A 337 7.72 -8.13 -16.06
C GLN A 337 6.46 -8.35 -16.89
N HIS A 338 5.35 -8.67 -16.21
CA HIS A 338 4.03 -8.71 -16.81
C HIS A 338 2.98 -8.13 -15.86
N TYR A 339 2.35 -7.03 -16.24
CA TYR A 339 1.26 -6.38 -15.48
C TYR A 339 -0.01 -6.46 -16.31
N GLU A 340 -0.97 -7.27 -15.87
CA GLU A 340 -2.16 -7.57 -16.65
C GLU A 340 -3.47 -7.52 -15.85
N TYR A 341 -4.58 -7.27 -16.54
CA TYR A 341 -5.92 -7.27 -15.96
C TYR A 341 -6.04 -6.31 -14.77
N ILE A 342 -5.77 -5.02 -15.04
CA ILE A 342 -5.80 -3.95 -14.04
C ILE A 342 -6.97 -3.02 -14.34
N THR A 343 -7.81 -2.74 -13.36
CA THR A 343 -8.90 -1.77 -13.47
C THR A 343 -8.76 -0.68 -12.41
N VAL A 344 -8.77 0.58 -12.86
CA VAL A 344 -8.87 1.77 -12.01
C VAL A 344 -10.18 2.47 -12.33
N GLU A 345 -11.08 2.56 -11.35
CA GLU A 345 -12.43 3.05 -11.62
C GLU A 345 -13.05 3.87 -10.48
N ASN A 346 -13.99 4.76 -10.84
CA ASN A 346 -14.71 5.60 -9.88
C ASN A 346 -13.74 6.42 -9.03
N ILE A 347 -12.81 7.13 -9.66
CA ILE A 347 -11.80 7.96 -9.01
C ILE A 347 -12.16 9.43 -9.17
N GLN A 348 -11.95 10.20 -8.11
CA GLN A 348 -12.07 11.65 -8.12
C GLN A 348 -10.86 12.30 -7.45
N GLY A 349 -10.40 13.44 -7.99
CA GLY A 349 -9.39 14.25 -7.33
C GLY A 349 -8.30 14.81 -8.22
N GLN A 350 -7.05 14.76 -7.72
CA GLN A 350 -5.90 15.41 -8.35
C GLN A 350 -4.68 14.50 -8.37
N ALA A 351 -3.95 14.51 -9.49
CA ALA A 351 -2.64 13.90 -9.63
C ALA A 351 -1.77 14.69 -10.60
N ARG A 352 -0.44 14.59 -10.53
CA ARG A 352 0.38 15.22 -11.58
C ARG A 352 0.30 14.45 -12.89
N SER A 353 0.34 13.11 -12.85
CA SER A 353 0.12 12.28 -14.03
C SER A 353 -1.06 11.34 -13.82
N PHE A 354 -1.97 11.26 -14.85
CA PHE A 354 -3.09 10.33 -14.83
C PHE A 354 -2.62 8.89 -15.00
N ILE A 355 -1.82 8.61 -16.01
CA ILE A 355 -1.08 7.36 -16.19
C ILE A 355 0.37 7.66 -16.48
N TYR A 356 1.27 6.90 -15.87
CA TYR A 356 2.70 7.06 -16.05
C TYR A 356 3.35 5.72 -16.35
N VAL A 357 3.98 5.63 -17.52
CA VAL A 357 4.73 4.45 -17.99
C VAL A 357 6.03 4.95 -18.60
N LYS A 358 7.13 4.75 -17.90
CA LYS A 358 8.47 5.07 -18.42
C LYS A 358 9.48 4.04 -17.93
N PRO A 359 10.51 3.76 -18.72
CA PRO A 359 11.57 2.83 -18.31
C PRO A 359 12.17 3.26 -16.97
N TRP A 360 12.17 2.35 -16.01
CA TRP A 360 12.74 2.58 -14.69
C TRP A 360 14.16 2.00 -14.63
N THR A 361 15.15 2.85 -14.74
CA THR A 361 16.57 2.44 -14.88
C THR A 361 17.38 2.61 -13.60
N GLN A 362 16.76 3.00 -12.48
CA GLN A 362 17.45 3.13 -11.22
C GLN A 362 18.03 1.77 -10.77
N PHE A 363 19.33 1.74 -10.53
CA PHE A 363 20.07 0.51 -10.16
C PHE A 363 19.92 -0.62 -11.19
N PHE A 364 19.94 -0.25 -12.47
CA PHE A 364 19.93 -1.19 -13.59
C PHE A 364 21.16 -2.10 -13.53
N ASP A 365 20.93 -3.41 -13.57
CA ASP A 365 22.00 -4.43 -13.59
C ASP A 365 21.50 -5.73 -14.23
N LEU A 366 22.05 -6.05 -15.38
CA LEU A 366 21.75 -7.29 -16.09
C LEU A 366 22.48 -8.51 -15.51
N LYS A 367 23.33 -8.35 -14.49
CA LYS A 367 24.06 -9.44 -13.83
C LYS A 367 24.73 -10.41 -14.82
N GLY A 368 25.22 -9.87 -15.92
CA GLY A 368 25.89 -10.62 -16.98
C GLY A 368 25.00 -11.27 -18.03
N LYS A 369 23.67 -11.10 -17.95
CA LYS A 369 22.76 -11.49 -19.04
C LYS A 369 22.98 -10.56 -20.25
N THR A 370 23.08 -11.14 -21.43
CA THR A 370 23.32 -10.37 -22.67
C THR A 370 22.04 -9.85 -23.31
N GLU A 371 20.92 -10.50 -23.05
CA GLU A 371 19.61 -10.15 -23.57
C GLU A 371 18.83 -9.34 -22.52
N ILE A 372 18.27 -8.22 -22.96
CA ILE A 372 17.36 -7.41 -22.16
C ILE A 372 16.01 -8.14 -22.13
N PRO A 373 15.45 -8.41 -20.93
CA PRO A 373 14.14 -9.03 -20.79
C PRO A 373 13.04 -8.20 -21.47
N LEU A 374 12.00 -8.88 -21.96
CA LEU A 374 10.77 -8.22 -22.39
C LEU A 374 9.88 -7.93 -21.19
N SER A 375 9.22 -6.78 -21.22
CA SER A 375 8.25 -6.36 -20.24
C SER A 375 6.90 -6.10 -20.91
N TYR A 376 5.83 -6.58 -20.29
CA TYR A 376 4.47 -6.50 -20.79
C TYR A 376 3.56 -5.75 -19.82
N SER A 377 2.67 -4.91 -20.36
CA SER A 377 1.52 -4.39 -19.61
C SER A 377 0.31 -4.39 -20.52
N ASP A 378 -0.73 -5.13 -20.16
CA ASP A 378 -1.91 -5.28 -20.99
C ASP A 378 -3.21 -5.40 -20.19
N HIS A 379 -4.35 -5.30 -20.90
CA HIS A 379 -5.70 -5.32 -20.31
C HIS A 379 -5.86 -4.30 -19.18
N ILE A 380 -5.44 -3.05 -19.42
CA ILE A 380 -5.51 -1.94 -18.47
C ILE A 380 -6.78 -1.12 -18.73
N THR A 381 -7.70 -1.10 -17.79
CA THR A 381 -8.94 -0.32 -17.90
C THR A 381 -8.95 0.84 -16.90
N MET A 382 -9.14 2.05 -17.40
CA MET A 382 -9.37 3.24 -16.57
C MET A 382 -10.75 3.80 -16.92
N ARG A 383 -11.70 3.79 -15.95
CA ARG A 383 -13.07 4.17 -16.24
C ARG A 383 -13.77 4.94 -15.12
N ASN A 384 -14.75 5.79 -15.52
CA ASN A 384 -15.53 6.58 -14.56
C ASN A 384 -14.63 7.45 -13.67
N ILE A 385 -13.71 8.23 -14.26
CA ILE A 385 -12.74 9.02 -13.52
C ILE A 385 -12.93 10.50 -13.82
N GLU A 386 -13.00 11.31 -12.77
CA GLU A 386 -12.96 12.77 -12.82
C GLU A 386 -11.66 13.24 -12.13
N LEU A 387 -10.70 13.75 -12.92
CA LEU A 387 -9.38 14.07 -12.40
C LEU A 387 -8.83 15.37 -12.97
N GLU A 388 -8.22 16.18 -12.09
CA GLU A 388 -7.33 17.27 -12.50
C GLU A 388 -5.88 16.77 -12.49
N CYS A 389 -5.12 16.99 -13.59
CA CYS A 389 -3.73 16.58 -13.68
C CYS A 389 -2.84 17.56 -14.45
N GLU A 390 -1.52 17.41 -14.31
CA GLU A 390 -0.59 18.18 -15.14
C GLU A 390 -0.39 17.53 -16.51
N VAL A 391 -0.27 16.19 -16.52
CA VAL A 391 -0.07 15.38 -17.74
C VAL A 391 -1.11 14.26 -17.78
N PHE A 392 -1.86 14.20 -18.88
CA PHE A 392 -2.88 13.18 -19.08
C PHE A 392 -2.27 11.83 -19.42
N PHE A 393 -1.45 11.76 -20.45
CA PHE A 393 -0.88 10.51 -20.94
C PHE A 393 0.66 10.61 -20.95
N ASP A 394 1.30 10.18 -19.87
CA ASP A 394 2.75 10.29 -19.68
C ASP A 394 3.41 8.93 -19.92
N VAL A 395 3.36 8.49 -21.20
CA VAL A 395 3.81 7.18 -21.64
C VAL A 395 5.01 7.31 -22.58
N ALA A 396 6.06 6.57 -22.27
CA ALA A 396 7.21 6.34 -23.14
C ALA A 396 7.72 4.92 -22.92
N ILE A 397 8.06 4.23 -23.99
CA ILE A 397 8.50 2.83 -23.98
C ILE A 397 9.85 2.68 -24.68
N THR A 398 10.51 1.56 -24.40
CA THR A 398 11.68 1.08 -25.13
C THR A 398 11.27 0.00 -26.15
N GLU A 399 12.22 -0.47 -26.94
CA GLU A 399 12.01 -1.62 -27.85
C GLU A 399 11.72 -2.96 -27.12
N HIS A 400 11.94 -3.00 -25.80
CA HIS A 400 11.70 -4.18 -24.94
C HIS A 400 10.36 -4.12 -24.21
N ASP A 401 9.64 -3.01 -24.28
CA ASP A 401 8.35 -2.85 -23.63
C ASP A 401 7.21 -3.17 -24.63
N ARG A 402 6.15 -3.83 -24.13
CA ARG A 402 4.95 -4.16 -24.90
C ARG A 402 3.74 -3.69 -24.10
N LEU A 403 3.01 -2.73 -24.66
CA LEU A 403 1.75 -2.25 -24.10
C LEU A 403 0.61 -2.67 -25.03
N ALA A 404 -0.45 -3.29 -24.48
CA ALA A 404 -1.57 -3.71 -25.29
C ALA A 404 -2.92 -3.61 -24.53
N ASP A 405 -4.02 -3.50 -25.28
CA ASP A 405 -5.38 -3.58 -24.77
C ASP A 405 -5.68 -2.59 -23.62
N PHE A 406 -5.23 -1.34 -23.77
CA PHE A 406 -5.63 -0.26 -22.84
C PHE A 406 -7.00 0.26 -23.21
N LYS A 407 -7.86 0.47 -22.22
CA LYS A 407 -9.22 0.97 -22.39
C LYS A 407 -9.48 2.17 -21.47
N PHE A 408 -9.79 3.31 -22.08
CA PHE A 408 -10.25 4.51 -21.35
C PHE A 408 -11.73 4.71 -21.63
N GLU A 409 -12.54 4.78 -20.56
CA GLU A 409 -14.00 4.85 -20.69
C GLU A 409 -14.61 5.82 -19.67
N ASN A 410 -15.47 6.73 -20.10
CA ASN A 410 -16.18 7.69 -19.24
C ASN A 410 -15.20 8.51 -18.39
N LEU A 411 -14.25 9.20 -19.01
CA LEU A 411 -13.29 10.05 -18.32
C LEU A 411 -13.61 11.52 -18.52
N THR A 412 -13.50 12.31 -17.44
CA THR A 412 -13.53 13.77 -17.47
C THR A 412 -12.22 14.28 -16.88
N ILE A 413 -11.33 14.75 -17.74
CA ILE A 413 -9.97 15.13 -17.37
C ILE A 413 -9.74 16.62 -17.63
N THR A 414 -9.27 17.32 -16.60
CA THR A 414 -8.71 18.67 -16.74
C THR A 414 -7.20 18.59 -16.63
N THR A 415 -6.46 19.07 -17.65
CA THR A 415 -4.99 18.89 -17.68
C THR A 415 -4.28 20.07 -18.33
N LYS A 416 -3.01 20.32 -17.90
CA LYS A 416 -2.12 21.31 -18.54
C LYS A 416 -1.55 20.76 -19.83
N ASN A 417 -1.22 19.45 -19.88
CA ASN A 417 -0.71 18.77 -21.07
C ASN A 417 -1.69 17.69 -21.53
N PRO A 418 -2.52 18.01 -22.55
CA PRO A 418 -3.51 17.08 -23.07
C PRO A 418 -2.97 16.13 -24.15
N ALA A 419 -1.64 16.06 -24.34
CA ALA A 419 -1.05 15.15 -25.32
C ALA A 419 -1.51 13.72 -25.07
N PHE A 420 -1.92 13.07 -26.16
CA PHE A 420 -2.49 11.74 -26.14
C PHE A 420 -2.05 10.97 -27.40
N ASP A 421 -0.91 10.32 -27.30
CA ASP A 421 -0.37 9.48 -28.37
C ASP A 421 -0.52 8.01 -27.97
N THR A 422 -1.47 7.35 -28.60
CA THR A 422 -1.79 5.93 -28.35
C THR A 422 -0.99 4.96 -29.22
N SER A 423 -0.13 5.46 -30.11
CA SER A 423 0.65 4.63 -31.05
C SER A 423 1.59 3.64 -30.38
N MET A 424 1.89 3.88 -29.07
CA MET A 424 2.73 3.00 -28.26
C MET A 424 1.96 1.82 -27.64
N VAL A 425 0.63 1.75 -27.81
CA VAL A 425 -0.22 0.73 -27.21
C VAL A 425 -1.04 0.03 -28.28
N ASP A 426 -0.80 -1.23 -28.47
CA ASP A 426 -1.60 -2.04 -29.41
C ASP A 426 -3.03 -2.24 -28.86
N GLY A 427 -4.06 -2.12 -29.72
CA GLY A 427 -5.44 -2.36 -29.31
C GLY A 427 -6.04 -1.33 -28.35
N PHE A 428 -5.54 -0.07 -28.37
CA PHE A 428 -6.07 1.00 -27.50
C PHE A 428 -7.52 1.34 -27.83
N GLN A 429 -8.37 1.44 -26.81
CA GLN A 429 -9.79 1.76 -26.94
C GLN A 429 -10.14 3.02 -26.14
N VAL A 430 -10.87 3.93 -26.79
CA VAL A 430 -11.39 5.16 -26.18
C VAL A 430 -12.89 5.20 -26.33
N LYS A 431 -13.60 5.48 -25.23
CA LYS A 431 -15.07 5.62 -25.25
C LYS A 431 -15.50 6.69 -24.25
N ASN A 432 -16.16 7.72 -24.74
CA ASN A 432 -16.71 8.80 -23.92
C ASN A 432 -15.63 9.45 -23.00
N VAL A 433 -14.54 9.89 -23.61
CA VAL A 433 -13.42 10.55 -22.91
C VAL A 433 -13.39 12.03 -23.25
N VAL A 434 -13.48 12.88 -22.24
CA VAL A 434 -13.45 14.34 -22.36
C VAL A 434 -12.19 14.88 -21.70
N VAL A 435 -11.35 15.57 -22.47
CA VAL A 435 -10.14 16.24 -21.97
C VAL A 435 -10.24 17.73 -22.25
N ASN A 436 -10.19 18.57 -21.20
CA ASN A 436 -10.36 20.02 -21.29
C ASN A 436 -11.64 20.44 -22.08
N GLY A 437 -12.74 19.71 -21.87
CA GLY A 437 -14.02 19.96 -22.54
C GLY A 437 -14.10 19.49 -23.99
N LYS A 438 -13.09 18.78 -24.52
CA LYS A 438 -13.08 18.22 -25.88
C LYS A 438 -13.15 16.69 -25.81
N ASN A 439 -14.05 16.09 -26.61
CA ASN A 439 -14.09 14.64 -26.76
C ASN A 439 -12.83 14.15 -27.49
N LEU A 440 -12.26 13.07 -26.98
CA LEU A 440 -11.28 12.25 -27.66
C LEU A 440 -12.03 11.01 -28.20
N GLU A 441 -11.99 10.80 -29.50
CA GLU A 441 -12.55 9.61 -30.17
C GLU A 441 -11.45 8.85 -30.88
#